data_613345a1fcb4611dfbde166b8e9286fb
#
_entry.id   613345a1fcb4611dfbde166b8e9286fb
#
_cell.length_a   1.000
_cell.length_b   1.000
_cell.length_c   1.000
_cell.angle_alpha   90.00
_cell.angle_beta   90.00
_cell.angle_gamma   90.00
#
_symmetry.space_group_name_H-M   'P 1'
#
loop_
_entity.id
_entity.type
_entity.pdbx_description
1 polymer ?
#
loop_
_entity_poly.entity_id
_entity_poly.type
_entity_poly.pdbx_seq_one_letter_code
_entity_poly.pdbx_strand_id
1 'polypeptide(L)'
;FDEGNEMLRALSGKTHDVFTGVSIQNIEKKINLTFNERTKVTLKKLTKEDIFFYLKNHKPYDKSGSYGIQGYFSVFVKKIDGCYFNIVGLPLHKLYLMLKSIDEEL
;
A
#
# COMPACT_ATOMS: atom_id res chain seq x y z
N PHE A 1 -0.66 -17.54 12.07
CA PHE A 1 -0.11 -18.20 10.86
C PHE A 1 -1.22 -18.57 9.89
N ASP A 2 -2.31 -19.15 10.39
CA ASP A 2 -3.43 -19.57 9.56
C ASP A 2 -4.16 -18.40 8.90
N GLU A 3 -4.35 -17.30 9.61
CA GLU A 3 -4.97 -16.10 9.06
C GLU A 3 -4.13 -15.49 7.94
N GLY A 4 -2.81 -15.45 8.11
CA GLY A 4 -1.91 -14.98 7.08
C GLY A 4 -1.94 -15.85 5.84
N ASN A 5 -2.01 -17.17 6.02
CA ASN A 5 -2.09 -18.13 4.93
C ASN A 5 -3.37 -17.93 4.11
N GLU A 6 -4.52 -17.78 4.78
CA GLU A 6 -5.79 -17.53 4.09
C GLU A 6 -5.77 -16.23 3.32
N MET A 7 -5.23 -15.17 3.90
CA MET A 7 -5.16 -13.86 3.26
C MET A 7 -4.28 -13.90 2.01
N LEU A 8 -3.10 -14.51 2.10
CA LEU A 8 -2.19 -14.61 0.96
C LEU A 8 -2.77 -15.49 -0.15
N ARG A 9 -3.49 -16.54 0.19
CA ARG A 9 -4.19 -17.36 -0.80
C ARG A 9 -5.25 -16.56 -1.54
N ALA A 10 -5.98 -15.70 -0.81
CA ALA A 10 -7.00 -14.86 -1.41
C ALA A 10 -6.42 -13.83 -2.37
N LEU A 11 -5.20 -13.35 -2.10
CA LEU A 11 -4.51 -12.36 -2.95
C LEU A 11 -3.72 -12.97 -4.09
N SER A 12 -3.43 -14.27 -4.01
CA SER A 12 -2.56 -14.97 -4.98
C SER A 12 -3.10 -14.85 -6.41
N GLY A 13 -2.22 -14.41 -7.33
CA GLY A 13 -2.55 -14.33 -8.75
C GLY A 13 -3.59 -13.28 -9.10
N LYS A 14 -3.93 -12.40 -8.17
CA LYS A 14 -4.99 -11.42 -8.36
C LYS A 14 -4.46 -10.00 -8.27
N THR A 15 -5.30 -9.07 -8.71
CA THR A 15 -5.07 -7.63 -8.54
C THR A 15 -5.95 -7.16 -7.40
N HIS A 16 -5.37 -6.42 -6.47
CA HIS A 16 -6.13 -5.80 -5.39
C HIS A 16 -5.82 -4.31 -5.31
N ASP A 17 -6.71 -3.57 -4.67
CA ASP A 17 -6.58 -2.13 -4.52
C ASP A 17 -6.00 -1.76 -3.17
N VAL A 18 -5.12 -0.77 -3.17
CA VAL A 18 -4.62 -0.13 -1.95
C VAL A 18 -5.11 1.31 -1.97
N PHE A 19 -5.84 1.69 -0.92
CA PHE A 19 -6.39 3.03 -0.77
C PHE A 19 -5.74 3.77 0.38
N THR A 20 -5.47 5.04 0.19
CA THR A 20 -5.05 5.93 1.27
C THR A 20 -5.85 7.20 1.21
N GLY A 21 -6.45 7.58 2.33
CA GLY A 21 -7.10 8.86 2.49
C GLY A 21 -6.18 9.82 3.23
N VAL A 22 -6.09 11.06 2.76
CA VAL A 22 -5.28 12.09 3.40
C VAL A 22 -6.15 13.32 3.65
N SER A 23 -6.05 13.87 4.86
CA SER A 23 -6.74 15.10 5.23
C SER A 23 -5.71 16.15 5.63
N ILE A 24 -5.81 17.33 5.01
CA ILE A 24 -4.95 18.47 5.31
C ILE A 24 -5.82 19.56 5.92
N GLN A 25 -5.51 19.95 7.14
CA GLN A 25 -6.29 20.95 7.87
C GLN A 25 -5.39 22.02 8.46
N ASN A 26 -5.85 23.27 8.36
CA ASN A 26 -5.25 24.40 9.05
C ASN A 26 -6.38 25.34 9.48
N ILE A 27 -6.63 25.38 10.78
CA ILE A 27 -7.75 26.14 11.34
C ILE A 27 -7.58 27.65 11.13
N GLU A 28 -6.37 28.16 11.32
CA GLU A 28 -6.08 29.59 11.19
C GLU A 28 -6.29 30.09 9.76
N LYS A 29 -5.86 29.30 8.77
CA LYS A 29 -6.00 29.65 7.37
C LYS A 29 -7.28 29.13 6.74
N LYS A 30 -8.15 28.50 7.53
CA LYS A 30 -9.42 27.91 7.08
C LYS A 30 -9.23 26.94 5.92
N ILE A 31 -8.16 26.14 5.99
CA ILE A 31 -7.86 25.10 5.00
C ILE A 31 -8.38 23.76 5.49
N ASN A 32 -9.15 23.08 4.65
CA ASN A 32 -9.63 21.75 4.92
C ASN A 32 -9.75 21.01 3.58
N LEU A 33 -8.71 20.26 3.25
CA LEU A 33 -8.63 19.52 2.01
C LEU A 33 -8.51 18.03 2.31
N THR A 34 -9.24 17.22 1.56
CA THR A 34 -9.14 15.77 1.64
C THR A 34 -8.94 15.20 0.24
N PHE A 35 -8.19 14.12 0.15
CA PHE A 35 -8.06 13.38 -1.09
C PHE A 35 -7.83 11.91 -0.83
N ASN A 36 -8.11 11.09 -1.84
CA ASN A 36 -7.86 9.66 -1.81
C ASN A 36 -6.89 9.30 -2.93
N GLU A 37 -6.07 8.29 -2.68
CA GLU A 37 -5.22 7.70 -3.70
C GLU A 37 -5.50 6.21 -3.75
N ARG A 38 -5.65 5.69 -4.96
CA ARG A 38 -5.87 4.27 -5.22
C ARG A 38 -4.75 3.74 -6.09
N THR A 39 -4.18 2.61 -5.68
CA THR A 39 -3.12 1.94 -6.43
C THR A 39 -3.47 0.47 -6.56
N LYS A 40 -3.34 -0.06 -7.77
CA LYS A 40 -3.60 -1.48 -8.02
C LYS A 40 -2.31 -2.27 -7.95
N VAL A 41 -2.34 -3.35 -7.18
CA VAL A 41 -1.20 -4.24 -7.02
C VAL A 41 -1.60 -5.63 -7.52
N THR A 42 -0.83 -6.15 -8.45
CA THR A 42 -1.04 -7.49 -9.00
C THR A 42 0.06 -8.41 -8.51
N LEU A 43 -0.33 -9.53 -7.90
CA LEU A 43 0.61 -10.53 -7.41
C LEU A 43 0.75 -11.68 -8.39
N LYS A 44 1.92 -12.31 -8.38
CA LYS A 44 2.09 -13.59 -9.05
C LYS A 44 1.21 -14.63 -8.38
N LYS A 45 0.95 -15.75 -9.07
CA LYS A 45 0.29 -16.89 -8.44
C LYS A 45 1.24 -17.48 -7.40
N LEU A 46 0.86 -17.43 -6.13
CA LEU A 46 1.69 -17.91 -5.03
C LEU A 46 1.54 -19.42 -4.86
N THR A 47 2.66 -20.11 -4.73
CA THR A 47 2.66 -21.53 -4.40
C THR A 47 2.50 -21.71 -2.89
N LYS A 48 2.20 -22.95 -2.47
CA LYS A 48 2.15 -23.26 -1.04
C LYS A 48 3.50 -23.00 -0.39
N GLU A 49 4.59 -23.30 -1.08
CA GLU A 49 5.95 -23.08 -0.61
C GLU A 49 6.24 -21.59 -0.45
N ASP A 50 5.81 -20.76 -1.42
CA ASP A 50 5.98 -19.29 -1.32
C ASP A 50 5.33 -18.76 -0.07
N ILE A 51 4.08 -19.14 0.18
CA ILE A 51 3.31 -18.66 1.32
C ILE A 51 3.93 -19.15 2.63
N PHE A 52 4.25 -20.43 2.70
CA PHE A 52 4.83 -21.03 3.90
C PHE A 52 6.17 -20.37 4.25
N PHE A 53 7.04 -20.24 3.26
CA PHE A 53 8.35 -19.61 3.47
C PHE A 53 8.21 -18.17 3.99
N TYR A 54 7.33 -17.41 3.37
CA TYR A 54 7.14 -16.01 3.76
C TYR A 54 6.61 -15.89 5.19
N LEU A 55 5.56 -16.63 5.52
CA LEU A 55 4.95 -16.58 6.85
C LEU A 55 5.90 -17.06 7.95
N LYS A 56 6.70 -18.07 7.67
CA LYS A 56 7.63 -18.63 8.63
C LYS A 56 8.80 -17.69 8.92
N ASN A 57 9.34 -17.04 7.89
CA ASN A 57 10.62 -16.34 8.01
C ASN A 57 10.50 -14.82 8.14
N HIS A 58 9.37 -14.23 7.77
CA HIS A 58 9.25 -12.78 7.70
C HIS A 58 8.18 -12.18 8.60
N LYS A 59 7.49 -13.01 9.38
CA LYS A 59 6.51 -12.60 10.40
C LYS A 59 5.62 -11.42 9.96
N PRO A 60 4.79 -11.60 8.93
CA PRO A 60 4.03 -10.49 8.36
C PRO A 60 2.78 -10.10 9.14
N TYR A 61 2.57 -10.65 10.33
CA TYR A 61 1.34 -10.47 11.10
C TYR A 61 1.08 -9.03 11.51
N ASP A 62 2.15 -8.27 11.66
CA ASP A 62 2.08 -6.87 12.08
C ASP A 62 1.84 -5.91 10.91
N LYS A 63 1.68 -6.44 9.69
CA LYS A 63 1.55 -5.64 8.49
C LYS A 63 0.17 -5.76 7.91
N SER A 64 -0.34 -4.64 7.39
CA SER A 64 -1.61 -4.59 6.68
C SER A 64 -1.59 -5.55 5.49
N GLY A 65 -2.66 -6.33 5.32
CA GLY A 65 -2.77 -7.28 4.21
C GLY A 65 -1.83 -8.47 4.32
N SER A 66 -1.28 -8.73 5.50
CA SER A 66 -0.31 -9.81 5.77
C SER A 66 0.98 -9.69 4.96
N TYR A 67 1.26 -8.51 4.41
CA TYR A 67 2.50 -8.30 3.68
C TYR A 67 2.97 -6.85 3.80
N GLY A 68 4.25 -6.63 3.51
CA GLY A 68 4.79 -5.31 3.27
C GLY A 68 5.37 -5.26 1.88
N ILE A 69 5.02 -4.24 1.10
CA ILE A 69 5.52 -4.08 -0.28
C ILE A 69 7.04 -3.95 -0.32
N GLN A 70 7.63 -3.48 0.78
CA GLN A 70 9.08 -3.44 0.95
C GLN A 70 9.54 -4.77 1.55
N GLY A 71 10.80 -5.10 1.38
CA GLY A 71 11.35 -6.34 1.89
C GLY A 71 11.07 -7.51 0.97
N TYR A 72 11.11 -8.74 1.52
CA TYR A 72 11.07 -9.96 0.71
C TYR A 72 9.80 -10.10 -0.11
N PHE A 73 8.66 -9.66 0.43
CA PHE A 73 7.38 -9.82 -0.28
C PHE A 73 7.39 -9.13 -1.65
N SER A 74 8.25 -8.15 -1.84
CA SER A 74 8.34 -7.44 -3.13
C SER A 74 8.57 -8.36 -4.32
N VAL A 75 9.22 -9.52 -4.11
CA VAL A 75 9.48 -10.47 -5.20
C VAL A 75 8.21 -11.11 -5.75
N PHE A 76 7.11 -11.06 -4.99
CA PHE A 76 5.82 -11.61 -5.42
C PHE A 76 4.96 -10.59 -6.18
N VAL A 77 5.36 -9.33 -6.19
CA VAL A 77 4.61 -8.27 -6.87
C VAL A 77 4.96 -8.30 -8.36
N LYS A 78 3.96 -8.60 -9.18
CA LYS A 78 4.12 -8.68 -10.63
C LYS A 78 4.01 -7.31 -11.29
N LYS A 79 3.09 -6.48 -10.79
CA LYS A 79 2.79 -5.19 -11.39
C LYS A 79 2.17 -4.23 -10.38
N ILE A 80 2.54 -2.96 -10.49
CA ILE A 80 1.92 -1.86 -9.74
C ILE A 80 1.36 -0.88 -10.77
N ASP A 81 0.08 -0.51 -10.60
CA ASP A 81 -0.58 0.50 -11.43
C ASP A 81 -1.06 1.62 -10.50
N GLY A 82 -0.33 2.73 -10.49
CA GLY A 82 -0.57 3.86 -9.62
C GLY A 82 0.69 4.29 -8.88
N CYS A 83 0.52 4.84 -7.69
CA CYS A 83 1.61 5.39 -6.90
C CYS A 83 2.21 4.33 -5.96
N TYR A 84 3.48 4.01 -6.16
CA TYR A 84 4.20 3.10 -5.28
C TYR A 84 4.19 3.58 -3.83
N PHE A 85 4.41 4.88 -3.61
CA PHE A 85 4.44 5.44 -2.26
C PHE A 85 3.11 5.35 -1.54
N ASN A 86 1.99 5.30 -2.28
CA ASN A 86 0.68 5.03 -1.70
C ASN A 86 0.66 3.65 -1.03
N ILE A 87 1.29 2.67 -1.63
CA ILE A 87 1.31 1.31 -1.11
C ILE A 87 2.12 1.22 0.18
N VAL A 88 3.22 1.98 0.28
CA VAL A 88 4.05 1.99 1.49
C VAL A 88 3.51 2.92 2.57
N GLY A 89 2.43 3.66 2.32
CA GLY A 89 1.69 4.36 3.35
C GLY A 89 1.31 5.80 3.08
N LEU A 90 1.96 6.49 2.15
CA LEU A 90 1.66 7.90 1.91
C LEU A 90 1.88 8.25 0.44
N PRO A 91 0.83 8.73 -0.27
CA PRO A 91 0.94 9.08 -1.69
C PRO A 91 1.65 10.43 -1.85
N LEU A 92 2.99 10.38 -1.85
CA LEU A 92 3.84 11.57 -1.78
C LEU A 92 3.63 12.56 -2.91
N HIS A 93 3.50 12.08 -4.16
CA HIS A 93 3.34 12.99 -5.29
C HIS A 93 2.04 13.78 -5.22
N LYS A 94 0.94 13.09 -4.95
CA LYS A 94 -0.37 13.75 -4.83
C LYS A 94 -0.41 14.68 -3.63
N LEU A 95 0.20 14.27 -2.51
CA LEU A 95 0.33 15.13 -1.34
C LEU A 95 1.12 16.40 -1.68
N TYR A 96 2.25 16.26 -2.39
CA TYR A 96 3.05 17.40 -2.82
C TYR A 96 2.23 18.37 -3.66
N LEU A 97 1.46 17.86 -4.64
CA LEU A 97 0.62 18.70 -5.48
C LEU A 97 -0.44 19.44 -4.68
N MET A 98 -1.06 18.78 -3.69
CA MET A 98 -2.07 19.39 -2.85
C MET A 98 -1.47 20.49 -1.96
N LEU A 99 -0.31 20.23 -1.37
CA LEU A 99 0.40 21.24 -0.57
C LEU A 99 0.81 22.43 -1.42
N LYS A 100 1.28 22.15 -2.64
CA LYS A 100 1.68 23.21 -3.57
C LYS A 100 0.50 24.10 -3.98
N SER A 101 -0.70 23.52 -4.06
CA SER A 101 -1.90 24.30 -4.37
C SER A 101 -2.27 25.29 -3.26
N ILE A 102 -1.85 25.00 -2.01
CA ILE A 102 -2.10 25.85 -0.86
C ILE A 102 -0.98 26.89 -0.70
N ASP A 103 0.25 26.50 -0.95
CA ASP A 103 1.45 27.31 -0.74
C ASP A 103 2.40 27.16 -1.92
N GLU A 104 2.45 28.19 -2.77
CA GLU A 104 3.27 28.18 -3.99
C GLU A 104 4.77 28.19 -3.70
N GLU A 105 5.18 28.45 -2.47
CA GLU A 105 6.58 28.47 -2.09
C GLU A 105 7.16 27.09 -1.76
N LEU A 106 6.29 26.09 -1.71
CA LEU A 106 6.77 24.74 -1.45
C LEU A 106 7.57 24.15 -2.62
#